data_7536431ac9f05e5d1f774db9cb59284c
#
_entry.id   7536431ac9f05e5d1f774db9cb59284c
#
_cell.length_a   1.000
_cell.length_b   1.000
_cell.length_c   1.000
_cell.angle_alpha   90.00
_cell.angle_beta   90.00
_cell.angle_gamma   90.00
#
_symmetry.space_group_name_H-M   'P 1'
#
loop_
_entity.id
_entity.type
_entity.pdbx_description
1 polymer ?
#
loop_
_entity_poly.entity_id
_entity_poly.type
_entity_poly.pdbx_seq_one_letter_code
_entity_poly.pdbx_strand_id
1 'polypeptide(L)'
;AAYEIITSTNALPALSGRVCPQESQCESKCVRGVKGEPVAIGRLERFVADWYRENVNAMPEKAPSNGIKVAVVGSGPAGLTCASDLAKKGYQVSVFEALHTAGGVLVYGIPEFRLPKAIVANEVTKLQAQGVEVMTNMVIGRVLTIDELFEMGYKAVFVGSGAGLPMFMHIPGESLKGVMSANEYLTRTNLMKAYNSDSDTPVIRSKAVAVVGGGNVAMDAARCAMRLGADKVYICLL
;
A
#
# COMPACT_ATOMS: atom_id res chain seq x y z
N ALA A 1 -11.65 11.34 -20.53
CA ALA A 1 -10.44 11.98 -21.09
C ALA A 1 -9.32 12.16 -20.03
N ALA A 2 -9.43 13.06 -19.02
CA ALA A 2 -8.32 13.33 -18.07
C ALA A 2 -7.88 12.07 -17.29
N TYR A 3 -8.83 11.28 -16.79
CA TYR A 3 -8.55 10.04 -16.07
C TYR A 3 -7.81 9.02 -16.96
N GLU A 4 -8.21 8.88 -18.21
CA GLU A 4 -7.58 7.97 -19.18
C GLU A 4 -6.13 8.37 -19.48
N ILE A 5 -5.88 9.68 -19.60
CA ILE A 5 -4.51 10.19 -19.79
C ILE A 5 -3.64 9.85 -18.58
N ILE A 6 -4.12 10.09 -17.37
CA ILE A 6 -3.39 9.75 -16.13
C ILE A 6 -3.15 8.24 -16.05
N THR A 7 -4.18 7.42 -16.26
CA THR A 7 -4.09 5.97 -16.13
C THR A 7 -3.33 5.27 -17.25
N SER A 8 -2.96 5.98 -18.31
CA SER A 8 -2.03 5.47 -19.32
C SER A 8 -0.60 5.32 -18.79
N THR A 9 -0.22 6.10 -17.77
CA THR A 9 1.13 6.12 -17.19
C THR A 9 1.17 5.83 -15.70
N ASN A 10 0.07 6.03 -14.97
CA ASN A 10 -0.04 5.78 -13.54
C ASN A 10 -1.23 4.82 -13.28
N ALA A 11 -0.92 3.58 -12.92
CA ALA A 11 -1.95 2.56 -12.66
C ALA A 11 -2.82 2.87 -11.41
N LEU A 12 -2.33 3.65 -10.46
CA LEU A 12 -2.94 3.85 -9.14
C LEU A 12 -3.07 5.34 -8.75
N PRO A 13 -3.70 6.21 -9.57
CA PRO A 13 -3.71 7.66 -9.34
C PRO A 13 -4.48 8.05 -8.06
N ALA A 14 -5.50 7.30 -7.67
CA ALA A 14 -6.22 7.54 -6.43
C ALA A 14 -5.36 7.31 -5.18
N LEU A 15 -4.36 6.43 -5.27
CA LEU A 15 -3.43 6.10 -4.20
C LEU A 15 -2.23 7.04 -4.19
N SER A 16 -1.52 7.20 -5.32
CA SER A 16 -0.35 8.08 -5.45
C SER A 16 -0.69 9.53 -5.10
N GLY A 17 -1.82 10.04 -5.58
CA GLY A 17 -2.31 11.38 -5.26
C GLY A 17 -2.61 11.63 -3.77
N ARG A 18 -2.63 10.57 -2.93
CA ARG A 18 -2.86 10.67 -1.48
C ARG A 18 -1.62 10.42 -0.64
N VAL A 19 -0.76 9.49 -1.06
CA VAL A 19 0.28 8.96 -0.17
C VAL A 19 1.70 9.30 -0.58
N CYS A 20 1.94 9.68 -1.85
CA CYS A 20 3.25 10.14 -2.28
C CYS A 20 3.59 11.49 -1.64
N PRO A 21 4.83 11.70 -1.15
CA PRO A 21 5.31 13.00 -0.69
C PRO A 21 5.70 13.87 -1.90
N GLN A 22 4.72 14.35 -2.64
CA GLN A 22 4.86 15.00 -3.95
C GLN A 22 5.70 16.27 -3.86
N GLU A 23 5.60 17.01 -2.77
CA GLU A 23 6.32 18.26 -2.51
C GLU A 23 7.83 18.06 -2.56
N SER A 24 8.33 16.90 -2.11
CA SER A 24 9.74 16.54 -2.14
C SER A 24 10.16 15.71 -3.35
N GLN A 25 9.21 15.26 -4.17
CA GLN A 25 9.43 14.40 -5.34
C GLN A 25 9.15 15.16 -6.64
N CYS A 26 8.01 14.89 -7.30
CA CYS A 26 7.69 15.45 -8.61
C CYS A 26 7.51 16.98 -8.59
N GLU A 27 6.87 17.53 -7.57
CA GLU A 27 6.64 18.99 -7.48
C GLU A 27 7.96 19.74 -7.27
N SER A 28 8.89 19.20 -6.47
CA SER A 28 10.21 19.81 -6.24
C SER A 28 11.07 19.93 -7.52
N LYS A 29 10.77 19.14 -8.54
CA LYS A 29 11.47 19.14 -9.83
C LYS A 29 10.66 19.80 -10.94
N CYS A 30 9.52 20.36 -10.64
CA CYS A 30 8.67 21.03 -11.61
C CYS A 30 9.33 22.30 -12.11
N VAL A 31 9.51 22.43 -13.43
CA VAL A 31 10.14 23.61 -14.05
C VAL A 31 9.37 24.91 -13.79
N ARG A 32 8.07 24.84 -13.56
CA ARG A 32 7.29 26.02 -13.13
C ARG A 32 7.74 26.55 -11.78
N GLY A 33 8.19 25.68 -10.87
CA GLY A 33 8.70 26.05 -9.54
C GLY A 33 9.96 26.91 -9.58
N VAL A 34 10.64 27.01 -10.73
CA VAL A 34 11.80 27.89 -10.91
C VAL A 34 11.42 29.37 -10.91
N LYS A 35 10.23 29.72 -11.43
CA LYS A 35 9.75 31.12 -11.59
C LYS A 35 8.36 31.34 -10.97
N GLY A 36 7.85 30.44 -10.18
CA GLY A 36 6.53 30.55 -9.56
C GLY A 36 6.18 29.29 -8.78
N GLU A 37 4.90 29.05 -8.57
CA GLU A 37 4.44 27.82 -7.90
C GLU A 37 4.55 26.61 -8.83
N PRO A 38 5.03 25.46 -8.33
CA PRO A 38 5.03 24.22 -9.07
C PRO A 38 3.59 23.77 -9.39
N VAL A 39 3.44 22.92 -10.41
CA VAL A 39 2.15 22.27 -10.68
C VAL A 39 1.84 21.31 -9.54
N ALA A 40 0.68 21.44 -8.94
CA ALA A 40 0.21 20.58 -7.86
C ALA A 40 -0.19 19.18 -8.39
N ILE A 41 0.78 18.43 -8.89
CA ILE A 41 0.60 17.18 -9.66
C ILE A 41 -0.25 16.18 -8.89
N GLY A 42 0.11 15.88 -7.66
CA GLY A 42 -0.61 14.89 -6.89
C GLY A 42 -2.00 15.32 -6.47
N ARG A 43 -2.22 16.61 -6.22
CA ARG A 43 -3.57 17.13 -5.93
C ARG A 43 -4.48 17.02 -7.15
N LEU A 44 -3.94 17.25 -8.35
CA LEU A 44 -4.65 17.09 -9.61
C LEU A 44 -4.94 15.60 -9.89
N GLU A 45 -3.97 14.71 -9.68
CA GLU A 45 -4.20 13.25 -9.78
C GLU A 45 -5.31 12.80 -8.84
N ARG A 46 -5.24 13.21 -7.58
CA ARG A 46 -6.26 12.90 -6.58
C ARG A 46 -7.63 13.40 -7.00
N PHE A 47 -7.71 14.66 -7.42
CA PHE A 47 -8.97 15.27 -7.85
C PHE A 47 -9.62 14.49 -9.00
N VAL A 48 -8.85 14.21 -10.04
CA VAL A 48 -9.34 13.49 -11.22
C VAL A 48 -9.76 12.06 -10.89
N ALA A 49 -8.97 11.37 -10.05
CA ALA A 49 -9.26 10.00 -9.64
C ALA A 49 -10.52 9.93 -8.74
N ASP A 50 -10.68 10.87 -7.82
CA ASP A 50 -11.86 10.94 -6.94
C ASP A 50 -13.11 11.25 -7.76
N TRP A 51 -13.03 12.26 -8.61
CA TRP A 51 -14.16 12.62 -9.47
C TRP A 51 -14.61 11.45 -10.35
N TYR A 52 -13.63 10.74 -10.96
CA TYR A 52 -13.94 9.57 -11.79
C TYR A 52 -14.61 8.46 -10.98
N ARG A 53 -14.10 8.14 -9.80
CA ARG A 53 -14.65 7.13 -8.91
C ARG A 53 -16.08 7.46 -8.48
N GLU A 54 -16.37 8.74 -8.20
CA GLU A 54 -17.68 9.18 -7.69
C GLU A 54 -18.73 9.31 -8.80
N ASN A 55 -18.32 9.66 -10.01
CA ASN A 55 -19.27 9.99 -11.09
C ASN A 55 -19.36 8.95 -12.20
N VAL A 56 -18.31 8.16 -12.41
CA VAL A 56 -18.23 7.20 -13.52
C VAL A 56 -18.00 5.78 -13.01
N ASN A 57 -16.93 5.58 -12.27
CA ASN A 57 -16.49 4.30 -11.67
C ASN A 57 -16.62 3.09 -12.62
N ALA A 58 -16.34 3.27 -13.91
CA ALA A 58 -16.39 2.18 -14.87
C ALA A 58 -15.29 1.15 -14.59
N MET A 59 -15.64 -0.12 -14.70
CA MET A 59 -14.66 -1.19 -14.62
C MET A 59 -13.89 -1.27 -15.94
N PRO A 60 -12.56 -1.44 -15.88
CA PRO A 60 -11.75 -1.58 -17.09
C PRO A 60 -12.07 -2.91 -17.79
N GLU A 61 -12.00 -2.89 -19.11
CA GLU A 61 -12.16 -4.08 -19.91
C GLU A 61 -10.92 -4.97 -19.82
N LYS A 62 -11.15 -6.28 -19.91
CA LYS A 62 -10.08 -7.27 -19.98
C LYS A 62 -9.49 -7.29 -21.39
N ALA A 63 -8.18 -7.11 -21.50
CA ALA A 63 -7.48 -7.25 -22.78
C ALA A 63 -7.50 -8.71 -23.30
N PRO A 64 -7.47 -8.92 -24.63
CA PRO A 64 -7.31 -10.27 -25.20
C PRO A 64 -6.04 -10.94 -24.67
N SER A 65 -6.16 -12.21 -24.26
CA SER A 65 -5.03 -12.95 -23.70
C SER A 65 -3.97 -13.26 -24.77
N ASN A 66 -2.70 -13.04 -24.41
CA ASN A 66 -1.55 -13.47 -25.22
C ASN A 66 -1.06 -14.90 -24.86
N GLY A 67 -1.75 -15.60 -23.94
CA GLY A 67 -1.43 -16.96 -23.51
C GLY A 67 -0.26 -17.09 -22.53
N ILE A 68 0.39 -15.99 -22.15
CA ILE A 68 1.57 -16.03 -21.28
C ILE A 68 1.17 -15.73 -19.83
N LYS A 69 1.54 -16.63 -18.92
CA LYS A 69 1.30 -16.48 -17.48
C LYS A 69 2.46 -15.78 -16.80
N VAL A 70 2.16 -14.81 -15.92
CA VAL A 70 3.14 -14.11 -15.09
C VAL A 70 2.67 -14.12 -13.63
N ALA A 71 3.57 -14.47 -12.72
CA ALA A 71 3.34 -14.41 -11.29
C ALA A 71 3.86 -13.07 -10.72
N VAL A 72 3.09 -12.48 -9.81
CA VAL A 72 3.47 -11.29 -9.06
C VAL A 72 3.41 -11.62 -7.58
N VAL A 73 4.55 -11.54 -6.90
CA VAL A 73 4.67 -11.80 -5.46
C VAL A 73 4.57 -10.51 -4.68
N GLY A 74 3.48 -10.37 -3.93
CA GLY A 74 3.13 -9.18 -3.15
C GLY A 74 2.14 -8.27 -3.88
N SER A 75 1.10 -7.84 -3.16
CA SER A 75 0.04 -6.96 -3.64
C SER A 75 0.20 -5.50 -3.16
N GLY A 76 1.41 -5.11 -2.78
CA GLY A 76 1.73 -3.71 -2.49
C GLY A 76 1.68 -2.83 -3.75
N PRO A 77 1.97 -1.52 -3.64
CA PRO A 77 1.92 -0.60 -4.79
C PRO A 77 2.67 -1.09 -6.02
N ALA A 78 3.88 -1.64 -5.83
CA ALA A 78 4.70 -2.16 -6.92
C ALA A 78 4.05 -3.35 -7.62
N GLY A 79 3.56 -4.33 -6.85
CA GLY A 79 2.88 -5.52 -7.38
C GLY A 79 1.58 -5.18 -8.11
N LEU A 80 0.74 -4.32 -7.53
CA LEU A 80 -0.51 -3.88 -8.16
C LEU A 80 -0.26 -3.12 -9.47
N THR A 81 0.76 -2.25 -9.51
CA THR A 81 1.14 -1.53 -10.73
C THR A 81 1.64 -2.49 -11.81
N CYS A 82 2.58 -3.38 -11.46
CA CYS A 82 3.09 -4.40 -12.37
C CYS A 82 1.96 -5.28 -12.94
N ALA A 83 1.07 -5.74 -12.07
CA ALA A 83 -0.06 -6.58 -12.46
C ALA A 83 -1.02 -5.85 -13.43
N SER A 84 -1.33 -4.57 -13.15
CA SER A 84 -2.18 -3.76 -14.03
C SER A 84 -1.56 -3.57 -15.41
N ASP A 85 -0.29 -3.21 -15.47
CA ASP A 85 0.40 -2.93 -16.73
C ASP A 85 0.57 -4.20 -17.58
N LEU A 86 0.81 -5.34 -16.94
CA LEU A 86 0.86 -6.64 -17.62
C LEU A 86 -0.53 -7.07 -18.11
N ALA A 87 -1.57 -6.89 -17.29
CA ALA A 87 -2.95 -7.24 -17.69
C ALA A 87 -3.43 -6.43 -18.91
N LYS A 88 -3.12 -5.14 -18.97
CA LYS A 88 -3.38 -4.28 -20.13
C LYS A 88 -2.72 -4.77 -21.42
N LYS A 89 -1.61 -5.51 -21.30
CA LYS A 89 -0.88 -6.12 -22.42
C LYS A 89 -1.33 -7.55 -22.74
N GLY A 90 -2.38 -8.04 -22.09
CA GLY A 90 -2.97 -9.36 -22.32
C GLY A 90 -2.28 -10.52 -21.61
N TYR A 91 -1.35 -10.27 -20.70
CA TYR A 91 -0.76 -11.35 -19.89
C TYR A 91 -1.79 -11.89 -18.89
N GLN A 92 -1.71 -13.19 -18.62
CA GLN A 92 -2.46 -13.85 -17.55
C GLN A 92 -1.69 -13.66 -16.25
N VAL A 93 -2.16 -12.75 -15.40
CA VAL A 93 -1.43 -12.37 -14.19
C VAL A 93 -2.09 -12.95 -12.96
N SER A 94 -1.30 -13.61 -12.11
CA SER A 94 -1.70 -14.01 -10.76
C SER A 94 -0.85 -13.29 -9.72
N VAL A 95 -1.50 -12.61 -8.80
CA VAL A 95 -0.88 -11.92 -7.66
C VAL A 95 -0.97 -12.79 -6.42
N PHE A 96 0.16 -13.08 -5.81
CA PHE A 96 0.27 -13.87 -4.58
C PHE A 96 0.55 -12.93 -3.40
N GLU A 97 -0.39 -12.84 -2.48
CA GLU A 97 -0.31 -11.97 -1.31
C GLU A 97 -0.21 -12.81 -0.04
N ALA A 98 0.78 -12.52 0.79
CA ALA A 98 1.02 -13.22 2.03
C ALA A 98 -0.08 -12.99 3.09
N LEU A 99 -0.65 -11.79 3.11
CA LEU A 99 -1.70 -11.40 4.06
C LEU A 99 -3.09 -11.81 3.56
N HIS A 100 -4.07 -11.76 4.46
CA HIS A 100 -5.47 -12.07 4.16
C HIS A 100 -6.20 -10.98 3.35
N THR A 101 -5.58 -9.82 3.17
CA THR A 101 -6.13 -8.68 2.42
C THR A 101 -5.06 -8.12 1.49
N ALA A 102 -5.43 -7.94 0.22
CA ALA A 102 -4.54 -7.33 -0.77
C ALA A 102 -4.35 -5.83 -0.55
N GLY A 103 -3.17 -5.32 -0.92
CA GLY A 103 -2.83 -3.91 -0.84
C GLY A 103 -1.49 -3.63 -0.14
N GLY A 104 -0.92 -4.62 0.54
CA GLY A 104 0.35 -4.46 1.25
C GLY A 104 0.34 -3.29 2.23
N VAL A 105 1.38 -2.44 2.20
CA VAL A 105 1.51 -1.27 3.09
C VAL A 105 0.34 -0.30 2.99
N LEU A 106 -0.36 -0.25 1.87
CA LEU A 106 -1.56 0.59 1.71
C LEU A 106 -2.68 0.19 2.67
N VAL A 107 -2.69 -1.07 3.10
CA VAL A 107 -3.71 -1.62 4.00
C VAL A 107 -3.19 -1.80 5.41
N TYR A 108 -2.03 -2.45 5.58
CA TYR A 108 -1.50 -2.72 6.92
C TYR A 108 -0.80 -1.52 7.57
N GLY A 109 -0.12 -0.67 6.77
CA GLY A 109 0.76 0.38 7.30
C GLY A 109 0.11 1.75 7.36
N ILE A 110 -0.53 2.19 6.29
CA ILE A 110 -1.08 3.55 6.19
C ILE A 110 -2.44 3.62 6.89
N PRO A 111 -2.65 4.55 7.84
CA PRO A 111 -3.91 4.66 8.58
C PRO A 111 -5.09 5.07 7.70
N GLU A 112 -6.30 4.68 8.14
CA GLU A 112 -7.57 4.99 7.48
C GLU A 112 -7.76 6.49 7.22
N PHE A 113 -7.35 7.34 8.16
CA PHE A 113 -7.48 8.79 8.04
C PHE A 113 -6.55 9.44 7.00
N ARG A 114 -5.54 8.70 6.51
CA ARG A 114 -4.69 9.10 5.37
C ARG A 114 -5.12 8.46 4.07
N LEU A 115 -5.46 7.18 4.13
CA LEU A 115 -5.86 6.39 2.97
C LEU A 115 -7.02 5.47 3.35
N PRO A 116 -8.28 5.87 3.04
CA PRO A 116 -9.45 5.02 3.24
C PRO A 116 -9.30 3.67 2.51
N LYS A 117 -9.53 2.56 3.23
CA LYS A 117 -9.31 1.22 2.69
C LYS A 117 -10.28 0.87 1.56
N ALA A 118 -11.44 1.51 1.53
CA ALA A 118 -12.38 1.38 0.42
C ALA A 118 -11.78 1.81 -0.94
N ILE A 119 -10.86 2.79 -0.94
CA ILE A 119 -10.18 3.23 -2.16
C ILE A 119 -9.21 2.13 -2.64
N VAL A 120 -8.46 1.53 -1.72
CA VAL A 120 -7.55 0.42 -2.04
C VAL A 120 -8.32 -0.78 -2.57
N ALA A 121 -9.43 -1.14 -1.90
CA ALA A 121 -10.30 -2.23 -2.33
C ALA A 121 -10.87 -2.00 -3.74
N ASN A 122 -11.28 -0.77 -4.04
CA ASN A 122 -11.77 -0.41 -5.38
C ASN A 122 -10.69 -0.59 -6.46
N GLU A 123 -9.45 -0.20 -6.19
CA GLU A 123 -8.35 -0.41 -7.14
C GLU A 123 -8.05 -1.91 -7.35
N VAL A 124 -8.09 -2.71 -6.28
CA VAL A 124 -7.96 -4.18 -6.40
C VAL A 124 -9.11 -4.77 -7.22
N THR A 125 -10.34 -4.31 -7.01
CA THR A 125 -11.52 -4.75 -7.79
C THR A 125 -11.37 -4.41 -9.28
N LYS A 126 -10.89 -3.23 -9.61
CA LYS A 126 -10.59 -2.84 -11.00
C LYS A 126 -9.53 -3.74 -11.63
N LEU A 127 -8.51 -4.10 -10.86
CA LEU A 127 -7.47 -5.02 -11.31
C LEU A 127 -8.04 -6.41 -11.61
N GLN A 128 -8.91 -6.92 -10.75
CA GLN A 128 -9.60 -8.19 -10.96
C GLN A 128 -10.52 -8.14 -12.19
N ALA A 129 -11.17 -7.02 -12.46
CA ALA A 129 -11.96 -6.81 -13.68
C ALA A 129 -11.10 -6.87 -14.95
N GLN A 130 -9.83 -6.47 -14.89
CA GLN A 130 -8.86 -6.66 -15.98
C GLN A 130 -8.45 -8.14 -16.19
N GLY A 131 -8.93 -9.05 -15.34
CA GLY A 131 -8.64 -10.48 -15.39
C GLY A 131 -7.43 -10.91 -14.59
N VAL A 132 -6.93 -10.07 -13.68
CA VAL A 132 -5.88 -10.44 -12.73
C VAL A 132 -6.50 -11.30 -11.61
N GLU A 133 -5.89 -12.43 -11.35
CA GLU A 133 -6.22 -13.28 -10.21
C GLU A 133 -5.45 -12.79 -8.98
N VAL A 134 -6.14 -12.60 -7.86
CA VAL A 134 -5.51 -12.18 -6.59
C VAL A 134 -5.74 -13.27 -5.55
N MET A 135 -4.66 -13.93 -5.15
CA MET A 135 -4.65 -15.00 -4.16
C MET A 135 -4.02 -14.50 -2.87
N THR A 136 -4.82 -14.43 -1.82
CA THR A 136 -4.38 -14.05 -0.47
C THR A 136 -3.96 -15.28 0.36
N ASN A 137 -3.28 -15.07 1.49
CA ASN A 137 -2.72 -16.12 2.36
C ASN A 137 -1.70 -17.01 1.65
N MET A 138 -1.00 -16.47 0.65
CA MET A 138 -0.02 -17.17 -0.17
C MET A 138 1.39 -16.64 0.11
N VAL A 139 2.07 -17.26 1.06
CA VAL A 139 3.46 -16.89 1.41
C VAL A 139 4.41 -17.61 0.48
N ILE A 140 4.86 -16.93 -0.59
CA ILE A 140 5.83 -17.50 -1.53
C ILE A 140 7.19 -17.69 -0.82
N GLY A 141 7.78 -18.86 -1.03
CA GLY A 141 8.94 -19.37 -0.30
C GLY A 141 8.56 -20.23 0.92
N ARG A 142 7.23 -20.37 1.21
CA ARG A 142 6.71 -21.27 2.26
C ARG A 142 5.59 -22.17 1.75
N VAL A 143 4.57 -21.58 1.13
CA VAL A 143 3.43 -22.31 0.55
C VAL A 143 3.80 -22.83 -0.85
N LEU A 144 4.43 -21.99 -1.64
CA LEU A 144 4.98 -22.32 -2.97
C LEU A 144 6.38 -21.69 -3.07
N THR A 145 7.28 -22.39 -3.70
CA THR A 145 8.60 -21.88 -4.10
C THR A 145 8.53 -21.15 -5.45
N ILE A 146 9.57 -20.43 -5.80
CA ILE A 146 9.70 -19.81 -7.13
C ILE A 146 9.78 -20.88 -8.22
N ASP A 147 10.46 -21.99 -7.98
CA ASP A 147 10.62 -23.07 -8.93
C ASP A 147 9.26 -23.74 -9.22
N GLU A 148 8.47 -24.00 -8.20
CA GLU A 148 7.10 -24.51 -8.36
C GLU A 148 6.21 -23.56 -9.15
N LEU A 149 6.37 -22.24 -9.02
CA LEU A 149 5.65 -21.29 -9.89
C LEU A 149 6.04 -21.47 -11.37
N PHE A 150 7.32 -21.70 -11.67
CA PHE A 150 7.74 -22.00 -13.03
C PHE A 150 7.18 -23.35 -13.54
N GLU A 151 7.13 -24.37 -12.69
CA GLU A 151 6.51 -25.68 -13.00
C GLU A 151 5.01 -25.55 -13.27
N MET A 152 4.31 -24.65 -12.57
CA MET A 152 2.90 -24.30 -12.83
C MET A 152 2.69 -23.54 -14.13
N GLY A 153 3.76 -23.27 -14.88
CA GLY A 153 3.73 -22.68 -16.22
C GLY A 153 3.85 -21.16 -16.25
N TYR A 154 4.11 -20.49 -15.13
CA TYR A 154 4.47 -19.08 -15.16
C TYR A 154 5.79 -18.89 -15.89
N LYS A 155 5.87 -17.88 -16.75
CA LYS A 155 7.07 -17.60 -17.59
C LYS A 155 7.97 -16.55 -16.98
N ALA A 156 7.44 -15.78 -16.04
CA ALA A 156 8.19 -14.81 -15.27
C ALA A 156 7.57 -14.66 -13.88
N VAL A 157 8.40 -14.25 -12.92
CA VAL A 157 8.00 -13.94 -11.56
C VAL A 157 8.52 -12.56 -11.20
N PHE A 158 7.60 -11.64 -10.89
CA PHE A 158 7.95 -10.33 -10.32
C PHE A 158 7.91 -10.42 -8.80
N VAL A 159 9.00 -10.04 -8.14
CA VAL A 159 9.09 -10.05 -6.68
C VAL A 159 8.94 -8.63 -6.14
N GLY A 160 7.78 -8.35 -5.55
CA GLY A 160 7.43 -7.07 -4.93
C GLY A 160 6.99 -7.22 -3.48
N SER A 161 7.71 -8.05 -2.71
CA SER A 161 7.37 -8.44 -1.32
C SER A 161 7.45 -7.29 -0.30
N GLY A 162 8.00 -6.14 -0.69
CA GLY A 162 8.12 -4.96 0.17
C GLY A 162 9.21 -5.07 1.23
N ALA A 163 9.24 -4.10 2.14
CA ALA A 163 10.18 -4.00 3.25
C ALA A 163 9.42 -4.07 4.59
N GLY A 164 8.63 -5.13 4.78
CA GLY A 164 7.79 -5.30 5.97
C GLY A 164 8.55 -5.72 7.23
N LEU A 165 9.79 -6.19 7.12
CA LEU A 165 10.61 -6.56 8.28
C LEU A 165 11.06 -5.30 9.02
N PRO A 166 10.80 -5.22 10.35
CA PRO A 166 11.23 -4.08 11.15
C PRO A 166 12.75 -4.10 11.35
N MET A 167 13.32 -2.91 11.39
CA MET A 167 14.69 -2.72 11.88
C MET A 167 14.65 -2.37 13.38
N PHE A 168 15.41 -3.12 14.17
CA PHE A 168 15.58 -2.87 15.59
C PHE A 168 16.92 -2.12 15.82
N MET A 169 16.98 -1.38 16.94
CA MET A 169 18.17 -0.57 17.29
C MET A 169 19.22 -1.38 18.02
N HIS A 170 18.89 -2.60 18.44
CA HIS A 170 19.75 -3.50 19.23
C HIS A 170 20.22 -2.89 20.54
N ILE A 171 19.33 -2.19 21.24
CA ILE A 171 19.56 -1.56 22.54
C ILE A 171 18.90 -2.36 23.68
N PRO A 172 19.44 -2.24 24.90
CA PRO A 172 18.79 -2.86 26.07
C PRO A 172 17.34 -2.40 26.25
N GLY A 173 16.45 -3.37 26.48
CA GLY A 173 15.04 -3.08 26.72
C GLY A 173 14.13 -3.23 25.50
N GLU A 174 14.64 -3.44 24.30
CA GLU A 174 13.79 -3.64 23.09
C GLU A 174 12.84 -4.84 23.18
N SER A 175 13.17 -5.84 23.98
CA SER A 175 12.33 -7.05 24.21
C SER A 175 11.32 -6.88 25.37
N LEU A 176 11.28 -5.74 26.02
CA LEU A 176 10.35 -5.50 27.12
C LEU A 176 8.92 -5.38 26.63
N LYS A 177 7.96 -5.80 27.49
CA LYS A 177 6.53 -5.65 27.23
C LYS A 177 6.18 -4.18 27.01
N GLY A 178 5.48 -3.89 25.91
CA GLY A 178 5.10 -2.53 25.52
C GLY A 178 6.05 -1.90 24.50
N VAL A 179 7.18 -2.54 24.22
CA VAL A 179 8.06 -2.17 23.09
C VAL A 179 7.68 -3.01 21.88
N MET A 180 7.45 -2.35 20.75
CA MET A 180 7.11 -3.03 19.49
C MET A 180 7.54 -2.19 18.29
N SER A 181 7.70 -2.83 17.15
CA SER A 181 7.95 -2.10 15.91
C SER A 181 6.73 -1.29 15.49
N ALA A 182 6.96 -0.17 14.80
CA ALA A 182 5.86 0.61 14.23
C ALA A 182 5.04 -0.22 13.22
N ASN A 183 5.68 -1.12 12.47
CA ASN A 183 4.98 -2.02 11.55
C ASN A 183 3.99 -2.94 12.28
N GLU A 184 4.39 -3.53 13.40
CA GLU A 184 3.49 -4.35 14.22
C GLU A 184 2.33 -3.51 14.75
N TYR A 185 2.62 -2.36 15.33
CA TYR A 185 1.61 -1.46 15.90
C TYR A 185 0.59 -1.01 14.85
N LEU A 186 1.08 -0.60 13.67
CA LEU A 186 0.22 -0.16 12.57
C LEU A 186 -0.56 -1.31 11.92
N THR A 187 0.03 -2.50 11.83
CA THR A 187 -0.69 -3.69 11.36
C THR A 187 -1.86 -4.04 12.28
N ARG A 188 -1.63 -4.05 13.59
CA ARG A 188 -2.70 -4.27 14.58
C ARG A 188 -3.80 -3.22 14.49
N THR A 189 -3.44 -1.95 14.34
CA THR A 189 -4.41 -0.85 14.30
C THR A 189 -5.13 -0.74 12.96
N ASN A 190 -4.44 -0.88 11.84
CA ASN A 190 -5.02 -0.65 10.51
C ASN A 190 -5.61 -1.90 9.87
N LEU A 191 -4.82 -2.97 9.71
CA LEU A 191 -5.27 -4.19 9.07
C LEU A 191 -6.22 -4.97 9.99
N MET A 192 -5.81 -5.16 11.24
CA MET A 192 -6.58 -5.95 12.21
C MET A 192 -7.65 -5.14 12.94
N LYS A 193 -7.70 -3.82 12.71
CA LYS A 193 -8.70 -2.90 13.29
C LYS A 193 -8.82 -3.00 14.82
N ALA A 194 -7.69 -3.16 15.50
CA ALA A 194 -7.63 -3.36 16.96
C ALA A 194 -8.21 -2.19 17.79
N TYR A 195 -8.60 -1.11 17.14
CA TYR A 195 -9.35 0.00 17.77
C TYR A 195 -10.84 -0.32 17.97
N ASN A 196 -11.40 -1.27 17.23
CA ASN A 196 -12.80 -1.68 17.37
C ASN A 196 -12.98 -2.58 18.60
N SER A 197 -14.11 -2.44 19.26
CA SER A 197 -14.52 -3.29 20.39
C SER A 197 -14.65 -4.76 20.01
N ASP A 198 -15.01 -5.02 18.76
CA ASP A 198 -15.29 -6.36 18.23
C ASP A 198 -14.05 -7.05 17.63
N SER A 199 -12.88 -6.40 17.74
CA SER A 199 -11.62 -6.98 17.28
C SER A 199 -10.98 -7.85 18.35
N ASP A 200 -10.66 -9.10 18.01
CA ASP A 200 -9.92 -10.02 18.87
C ASP A 200 -8.42 -9.67 18.98
N THR A 201 -7.95 -8.74 18.13
CA THR A 201 -6.53 -8.35 18.12
C THR A 201 -6.24 -7.39 19.27
N PRO A 202 -5.34 -7.76 20.19
CA PRO A 202 -5.00 -6.89 21.30
C PRO A 202 -4.16 -5.69 20.82
N VAL A 203 -4.48 -4.52 21.36
CA VAL A 203 -3.65 -3.32 21.21
C VAL A 203 -3.36 -2.72 22.60
N ILE A 204 -2.10 -2.38 22.82
CA ILE A 204 -1.70 -1.73 24.08
C ILE A 204 -2.10 -0.26 24.00
N ARG A 205 -2.99 0.14 24.91
CA ARG A 205 -3.35 1.55 25.11
C ARG A 205 -2.53 2.08 26.29
N SER A 206 -1.65 3.02 26.02
CA SER A 206 -0.75 3.59 27.02
C SER A 206 -1.04 5.07 27.21
N LYS A 207 -0.90 5.57 28.44
CA LYS A 207 -1.03 7.00 28.75
C LYS A 207 0.07 7.83 28.12
N ALA A 208 1.30 7.28 28.06
CA ALA A 208 2.44 7.93 27.43
C ALA A 208 3.08 6.96 26.43
N VAL A 209 3.37 7.46 25.23
CA VAL A 209 3.98 6.70 24.15
C VAL A 209 5.20 7.43 23.64
N ALA A 210 6.33 6.73 23.49
CA ALA A 210 7.50 7.22 22.79
C ALA A 210 7.60 6.54 21.42
N VAL A 211 7.75 7.34 20.38
CA VAL A 211 7.94 6.89 19.00
C VAL A 211 9.33 7.30 18.55
N VAL A 212 10.17 6.35 18.19
CA VAL A 212 11.54 6.60 17.73
C VAL A 212 11.54 6.68 16.21
N GLY A 213 11.99 7.83 15.68
CA GLY A 213 12.06 8.15 14.26
C GLY A 213 11.22 9.35 13.87
N GLY A 214 11.55 9.96 12.71
CA GLY A 214 10.89 11.16 12.16
C GLY A 214 10.23 10.95 10.80
N GLY A 215 10.25 9.73 10.25
CA GLY A 215 9.66 9.41 8.95
C GLY A 215 8.14 9.24 8.99
N ASN A 216 7.53 9.05 7.83
CA ASN A 216 6.08 8.90 7.68
C ASN A 216 5.48 7.80 8.57
N VAL A 217 6.18 6.67 8.72
CA VAL A 217 5.73 5.53 9.53
C VAL A 217 5.67 5.93 11.02
N ALA A 218 6.69 6.64 11.50
CA ALA A 218 6.72 7.14 12.89
C ALA A 218 5.59 8.15 13.15
N MET A 219 5.35 9.07 12.21
CA MET A 219 4.26 10.04 12.30
C MET A 219 2.89 9.35 12.29
N ASP A 220 2.70 8.32 11.49
CA ASP A 220 1.46 7.54 11.47
C ASP A 220 1.26 6.76 12.77
N ALA A 221 2.31 6.15 13.32
CA ALA A 221 2.25 5.47 14.61
C ALA A 221 1.91 6.45 15.75
N ALA A 222 2.56 7.62 15.78
CA ALA A 222 2.28 8.66 16.77
C ALA A 222 0.82 9.14 16.71
N ARG A 223 0.31 9.39 15.51
CA ARG A 223 -1.10 9.82 15.31
C ARG A 223 -2.10 8.74 15.66
N CYS A 224 -1.77 7.47 15.42
CA CYS A 224 -2.58 6.34 15.86
C CYS A 224 -2.59 6.25 17.40
N ALA A 225 -1.45 6.40 18.05
CA ALA A 225 -1.35 6.39 19.51
C ALA A 225 -2.22 7.48 20.17
N MET A 226 -2.16 8.71 19.63
CA MET A 226 -3.04 9.80 20.08
C MET A 226 -4.53 9.45 19.95
N ARG A 227 -4.93 8.88 18.81
CA ARG A 227 -6.33 8.48 18.55
C ARG A 227 -6.79 7.31 19.42
N LEU A 228 -5.86 6.47 19.86
CA LEU A 228 -6.15 5.36 20.77
C LEU A 228 -6.21 5.81 22.25
N GLY A 229 -6.02 7.12 22.51
CA GLY A 229 -6.23 7.71 23.82
C GLY A 229 -4.93 7.89 24.65
N ALA A 230 -3.77 7.99 24.01
CA ALA A 230 -2.56 8.39 24.71
C ALA A 230 -2.64 9.88 25.13
N ASP A 231 -2.37 10.15 26.40
CA ASP A 231 -2.33 11.53 26.94
C ASP A 231 -1.13 12.30 26.41
N LYS A 232 0.00 11.61 26.20
CA LYS A 232 1.25 12.19 25.71
C LYS A 232 1.91 11.26 24.69
N VAL A 233 2.37 11.83 23.58
CA VAL A 233 3.19 11.12 22.58
C VAL A 233 4.48 11.92 22.37
N TYR A 234 5.60 11.27 22.58
CA TYR A 234 6.94 11.81 22.36
C TYR A 234 7.50 11.26 21.05
N ILE A 235 8.09 12.13 20.24
CA ILE A 235 8.82 11.74 19.03
C ILE A 235 10.30 11.93 19.33
N CYS A 236 11.04 10.83 19.29
CA CYS A 236 12.49 10.81 19.52
C CYS A 236 13.19 10.72 18.18
N LEU A 237 13.91 11.77 17.82
CA LEU A 237 14.76 11.79 16.63
C LEU A 237 16.17 11.32 17.01
N LEU A 238 16.74 10.42 16.22
CA LEU A 238 18.12 9.94 16.31
C LEU A 238 18.98 10.66 15.29
#